data_66feb9b8c0dd380e130781e3db3ce06b
#
_entry.id   66feb9b8c0dd380e130781e3db3ce06b
#
_cell.length_a   1.000
_cell.length_b   1.000
_cell.length_c   1.000
_cell.angle_alpha   90.00
_cell.angle_beta   90.00
_cell.angle_gamma   90.00
#
_symmetry.space_group_name_H-M   'P 1'
#
loop_
_entity.id
_entity.type
_entity.pdbx_description
1 polymer ?
#
loop_
_entity_poly.entity_id
_entity_poly.type
_entity_poly.pdbx_seq_one_letter_code
_entity_poly.pdbx_strand_id
1 'polypeptide(L)'
;VKTSQPLIFTLARIENLMHQVSFDPAEMKGKIITNTSYVKKEHLDETLSVFYDAIHSGLAVSPMIEVLEEERSIKIKTACSLTICGVLLKHGIPVLPKGGGLIEVVEREPIRFTDMLMYWATTIDPIDILTAQGLMNITGMMRTGNGRILGNLHEAPMLARDRIEGVLELLASGGFAGVLELGEPNMNVLGISVERDHVGIALVGGTNLVAAARECNIEVEHESISDLTDVSHMKHIEELI
;
A
#
# COMPACT_ATOMS: atom_id res chain seq x y z
N VAL A 1 -30.36 25.37 9.79
CA VAL A 1 -29.56 24.83 8.67
C VAL A 1 -28.72 23.72 9.26
N LYS A 2 -29.05 22.45 8.99
CA LYS A 2 -28.18 21.33 9.32
C LYS A 2 -26.95 21.43 8.42
N THR A 3 -25.84 21.92 8.94
CA THR A 3 -24.56 21.75 8.29
C THR A 3 -24.25 20.26 8.33
N SER A 4 -24.48 19.55 7.21
CA SER A 4 -23.94 18.21 7.04
C SER A 4 -22.42 18.34 7.16
N GLN A 5 -21.80 17.59 8.05
CA GLN A 5 -20.34 17.48 8.04
C GLN A 5 -19.92 16.99 6.63
N PRO A 6 -18.86 17.57 6.05
CA PRO A 6 -18.36 17.08 4.78
C PRO A 6 -18.04 15.60 4.94
N LEU A 7 -18.58 14.77 4.04
CA LEU A 7 -18.22 13.37 3.98
C LEU A 7 -16.71 13.28 3.69
N ILE A 8 -16.00 12.58 4.54
CA ILE A 8 -14.60 12.24 4.29
C ILE A 8 -14.62 11.05 3.31
N PHE A 9 -14.78 11.36 2.03
CA PHE A 9 -14.97 10.36 0.98
C PHE A 9 -13.85 9.34 0.94
N THR A 10 -12.61 9.77 1.15
CA THR A 10 -11.44 8.88 1.14
C THR A 10 -11.53 7.84 2.25
N LEU A 11 -11.79 8.24 3.49
CA LEU A 11 -11.88 7.32 4.61
C LEU A 11 -13.06 6.36 4.45
N ALA A 12 -14.24 6.87 4.06
CA ALA A 12 -15.42 6.03 3.82
C ALA A 12 -15.20 5.02 2.68
N ARG A 13 -14.48 5.41 1.63
CA ARG A 13 -14.10 4.51 0.53
C ARG A 13 -13.14 3.43 1.01
N ILE A 14 -12.10 3.80 1.77
CA ILE A 14 -11.14 2.88 2.38
C ILE A 14 -11.88 1.82 3.22
N GLU A 15 -12.69 2.26 4.18
CA GLU A 15 -13.44 1.37 5.06
C GLU A 15 -14.36 0.43 4.27
N ASN A 16 -15.11 0.97 3.31
CA ASN A 16 -16.01 0.18 2.48
C ASN A 16 -15.27 -0.92 1.70
N LEU A 17 -14.12 -0.61 1.10
CA LEU A 17 -13.32 -1.58 0.35
C LEU A 17 -12.67 -2.61 1.26
N MET A 18 -12.15 -2.21 2.42
CA MET A 18 -11.58 -3.14 3.41
C MET A 18 -12.59 -4.21 3.83
N HIS A 19 -13.85 -3.83 4.04
CA HIS A 19 -14.93 -4.77 4.37
C HIS A 19 -15.30 -5.73 3.22
N GLN A 20 -14.98 -5.39 1.99
CA GLN A 20 -15.26 -6.21 0.81
C GLN A 20 -14.11 -7.15 0.43
N VAL A 21 -12.94 -7.02 1.07
CA VAL A 21 -11.83 -7.97 0.90
C VAL A 21 -12.32 -9.37 1.29
N SER A 22 -12.11 -10.33 0.40
CA SER A 22 -12.45 -11.74 0.65
C SER A 22 -11.25 -12.67 0.48
N PHE A 23 -10.07 -12.09 0.34
CA PHE A 23 -8.83 -12.81 0.12
C PHE A 23 -8.52 -13.78 1.27
N ASP A 24 -8.21 -15.01 0.90
CA ASP A 24 -7.71 -16.06 1.76
C ASP A 24 -6.26 -16.38 1.36
N PRO A 25 -5.27 -15.97 2.19
CA PRO A 25 -3.87 -16.19 1.86
C PRO A 25 -3.45 -17.66 1.79
N ALA A 26 -4.11 -18.54 2.56
CA ALA A 26 -3.79 -19.97 2.55
C ALA A 26 -4.22 -20.67 1.25
N GLU A 27 -5.35 -20.24 0.70
CA GLU A 27 -5.92 -20.81 -0.53
C GLU A 27 -5.52 -20.01 -1.78
N MET A 28 -4.92 -18.82 -1.63
CA MET A 28 -4.62 -17.86 -2.71
C MET A 28 -5.87 -17.57 -3.56
N LYS A 29 -7.00 -17.30 -2.90
CA LYS A 29 -8.30 -17.06 -3.53
C LYS A 29 -9.02 -15.84 -2.94
N GLY A 30 -9.89 -15.27 -3.76
CA GLY A 30 -10.75 -14.16 -3.35
C GLY A 30 -10.24 -12.81 -3.81
N LYS A 31 -10.91 -11.75 -3.34
CA LYS A 31 -10.71 -10.38 -3.83
C LYS A 31 -9.77 -9.61 -2.92
N ILE A 32 -8.86 -8.89 -3.55
CA ILE A 32 -7.94 -7.93 -2.96
C ILE A 32 -8.27 -6.51 -3.44
N ILE A 33 -7.85 -5.51 -2.68
CA ILE A 33 -7.89 -4.12 -3.11
C ILE A 33 -6.68 -3.87 -4.01
N THR A 34 -6.90 -3.22 -5.15
CA THR A 34 -5.85 -2.90 -6.12
C THR A 34 -5.73 -1.40 -6.36
N ASN A 35 -4.53 -0.99 -6.74
CA ASN A 35 -4.27 0.28 -7.40
C ASN A 35 -4.18 0.02 -8.90
N THR A 36 -4.65 0.96 -9.70
CA THR A 36 -4.61 0.88 -11.16
C THR A 36 -3.64 1.90 -11.73
N SER A 37 -2.82 1.48 -12.67
CA SER A 37 -1.93 2.34 -13.43
C SER A 37 -2.20 2.19 -14.92
N TYR A 38 -2.05 3.28 -15.68
CA TYR A 38 -2.18 3.29 -17.13
C TYR A 38 -0.88 3.78 -17.73
N VAL A 39 -0.34 3.00 -18.67
CA VAL A 39 0.90 3.31 -19.38
C VAL A 39 0.69 3.16 -20.88
N LYS A 40 1.46 3.88 -21.69
CA LYS A 40 1.47 3.67 -23.14
C LYS A 40 2.00 2.28 -23.46
N LYS A 41 1.49 1.65 -24.53
CA LYS A 41 1.91 0.29 -24.94
C LYS A 41 3.42 0.17 -25.15
N GLU A 42 4.04 1.22 -25.67
CA GLU A 42 5.50 1.29 -25.93
C GLU A 42 6.36 1.32 -24.65
N HIS A 43 5.78 1.67 -23.50
CA HIS A 43 6.48 1.73 -22.21
C HIS A 43 6.20 0.53 -21.30
N LEU A 44 5.49 -0.50 -21.77
CA LEU A 44 5.11 -1.65 -20.93
C LEU A 44 6.35 -2.36 -20.37
N ASP A 45 7.27 -2.77 -21.23
CA ASP A 45 8.44 -3.56 -20.82
C ASP A 45 9.33 -2.78 -19.84
N GLU A 46 9.53 -1.49 -20.10
CA GLU A 46 10.29 -0.61 -19.21
C GLU A 46 9.59 -0.45 -17.86
N THR A 47 8.26 -0.28 -17.86
CA THR A 47 7.46 -0.17 -16.63
C THR A 47 7.53 -1.45 -15.81
N LEU A 48 7.37 -2.61 -16.44
CA LEU A 48 7.46 -3.91 -15.77
C LEU A 48 8.86 -4.14 -15.20
N SER A 49 9.90 -3.75 -15.89
CA SER A 49 11.28 -3.83 -15.38
C SER A 49 11.47 -2.98 -14.12
N VAL A 50 10.98 -1.74 -14.10
CA VAL A 50 11.04 -0.88 -12.92
C VAL A 50 10.21 -1.44 -11.77
N PHE A 51 9.02 -1.97 -12.07
CA PHE A 51 8.17 -2.60 -11.05
C PHE A 51 8.84 -3.84 -10.47
N TYR A 52 9.48 -4.65 -11.30
CA TYR A 52 10.26 -5.81 -10.86
C TYR A 52 11.35 -5.41 -9.86
N ASP A 53 12.17 -4.41 -10.20
CA ASP A 53 13.23 -3.92 -9.33
C ASP A 53 12.68 -3.36 -8.01
N ALA A 54 11.59 -2.63 -8.06
CA ALA A 54 10.94 -2.07 -6.87
C ALA A 54 10.33 -3.16 -5.98
N ILE A 55 9.69 -4.19 -6.55
CA ILE A 55 9.17 -5.34 -5.82
C ILE A 55 10.31 -6.08 -5.11
N HIS A 56 11.40 -6.38 -5.81
CA HIS A 56 12.57 -7.06 -5.23
C HIS A 56 13.33 -6.20 -4.22
N SER A 57 13.09 -4.89 -4.22
CA SER A 57 13.58 -3.98 -3.20
C SER A 57 12.68 -3.87 -1.97
N GLY A 58 11.59 -4.64 -1.88
CA GLY A 58 10.66 -4.63 -0.76
C GLY A 58 9.68 -3.44 -0.76
N LEU A 59 9.47 -2.79 -1.91
CA LEU A 59 8.66 -1.57 -2.03
C LEU A 59 7.22 -1.84 -2.48
N ALA A 60 6.81 -3.09 -2.54
CA ALA A 60 5.47 -3.51 -2.92
C ALA A 60 4.83 -4.40 -1.86
N VAL A 61 3.51 -4.46 -1.88
CA VAL A 61 2.70 -5.32 -1.00
C VAL A 61 2.73 -6.77 -1.48
N SER A 62 2.80 -6.98 -2.80
CA SER A 62 2.80 -8.31 -3.42
C SER A 62 3.48 -8.25 -4.79
N PRO A 63 4.13 -9.35 -5.23
CA PRO A 63 4.64 -9.48 -6.59
C PRO A 63 3.56 -9.79 -7.63
N MET A 64 2.29 -9.92 -7.21
CA MET A 64 1.17 -10.26 -8.07
C MET A 64 0.66 -9.02 -8.82
N ILE A 65 0.58 -9.11 -10.14
CA ILE A 65 0.17 -8.02 -11.05
C ILE A 65 -0.84 -8.55 -12.06
N GLU A 66 -1.85 -7.75 -12.38
CA GLU A 66 -2.74 -7.99 -13.53
C GLU A 66 -2.42 -6.96 -14.62
N VAL A 67 -2.15 -7.44 -15.83
CA VAL A 67 -1.90 -6.60 -17.02
C VAL A 67 -3.03 -6.81 -18.01
N LEU A 68 -3.71 -5.73 -18.37
CA LEU A 68 -4.84 -5.73 -19.30
C LEU A 68 -4.56 -4.76 -20.47
N GLU A 69 -4.68 -5.25 -21.68
CA GLU A 69 -4.53 -4.43 -22.85
C GLU A 69 -5.84 -3.67 -23.16
N GLU A 70 -5.76 -2.35 -23.30
CA GLU A 70 -6.84 -1.47 -23.75
C GLU A 70 -6.54 -0.93 -25.16
N GLU A 71 -7.47 -0.21 -25.77
CA GLU A 71 -7.29 0.30 -27.14
C GLU A 71 -6.02 1.16 -27.28
N ARG A 72 -5.75 2.05 -26.32
CA ARG A 72 -4.68 3.06 -26.39
C ARG A 72 -3.63 2.96 -25.31
N SER A 73 -3.86 2.15 -24.29
CA SER A 73 -3.02 2.03 -23.10
C SER A 73 -2.93 0.58 -22.63
N ILE A 74 -2.03 0.36 -21.72
CA ILE A 74 -2.00 -0.85 -20.89
C ILE A 74 -2.46 -0.46 -19.49
N LYS A 75 -3.41 -1.21 -18.97
CA LYS A 75 -3.89 -1.12 -17.61
C LYS A 75 -3.15 -2.13 -16.74
N ILE A 76 -2.47 -1.67 -15.69
CA ILE A 76 -1.73 -2.51 -14.77
C ILE A 76 -2.37 -2.36 -13.39
N LYS A 77 -2.77 -3.47 -12.78
CA LYS A 77 -3.27 -3.49 -11.40
C LYS A 77 -2.24 -4.12 -10.48
N THR A 78 -1.99 -3.48 -9.35
CA THR A 78 -1.07 -3.91 -8.30
C THR A 78 -1.77 -3.96 -6.95
N ALA A 79 -1.31 -4.80 -6.04
CA ALA A 79 -1.92 -4.94 -4.72
C ALA A 79 -1.78 -3.65 -3.89
N CYS A 80 -2.88 -3.21 -3.29
CA CYS A 80 -2.91 -2.11 -2.33
C CYS A 80 -2.63 -2.64 -0.92
N SER A 81 -1.91 -1.88 -0.10
CA SER A 81 -1.62 -2.20 1.31
C SER A 81 -2.88 -2.39 2.17
N LEU A 82 -3.98 -1.74 1.81
CA LEU A 82 -5.27 -1.91 2.48
C LEU A 82 -5.84 -3.33 2.36
N THR A 83 -5.34 -4.16 1.45
CA THR A 83 -5.65 -5.60 1.40
C THR A 83 -5.26 -6.27 2.72
N ILE A 84 -4.10 -5.95 3.28
CA ILE A 84 -3.64 -6.46 4.58
C ILE A 84 -4.66 -6.10 5.67
N CYS A 85 -5.10 -4.84 5.70
CA CYS A 85 -6.11 -4.38 6.65
C CYS A 85 -7.45 -5.10 6.49
N GLY A 86 -7.89 -5.32 5.24
CA GLY A 86 -9.10 -6.09 4.94
C GLY A 86 -9.02 -7.54 5.40
N VAL A 87 -7.87 -8.20 5.25
CA VAL A 87 -7.66 -9.55 5.76
C VAL A 87 -7.66 -9.57 7.29
N LEU A 88 -7.03 -8.60 7.95
CA LEU A 88 -7.11 -8.46 9.42
C LEU A 88 -8.57 -8.30 9.89
N LEU A 89 -9.37 -7.47 9.22
CA LEU A 89 -10.81 -7.34 9.50
C LEU A 89 -11.55 -8.66 9.35
N LYS A 90 -11.27 -9.43 8.30
CA LYS A 90 -11.87 -10.75 8.06
C LYS A 90 -11.53 -11.73 9.19
N HIS A 91 -10.36 -11.60 9.80
CA HIS A 91 -9.95 -12.35 10.99
C HIS A 91 -10.52 -11.76 12.30
N GLY A 92 -11.45 -10.81 12.23
CA GLY A 92 -12.11 -10.19 13.39
C GLY A 92 -11.21 -9.23 14.16
N ILE A 93 -10.20 -8.66 13.51
CA ILE A 93 -9.31 -7.65 14.08
C ILE A 93 -9.69 -6.29 13.47
N PRO A 94 -10.32 -5.39 14.23
CA PRO A 94 -10.64 -4.06 13.73
C PRO A 94 -9.34 -3.28 13.49
N VAL A 95 -9.24 -2.68 12.31
CA VAL A 95 -8.09 -1.84 11.90
C VAL A 95 -8.60 -0.46 11.55
N LEU A 96 -7.98 0.55 12.12
CA LEU A 96 -8.30 1.96 11.91
C LEU A 96 -7.23 2.61 11.04
N PRO A 97 -7.55 3.04 9.83
CA PRO A 97 -6.62 3.80 9.00
C PRO A 97 -6.31 5.16 9.66
N LYS A 98 -5.03 5.43 9.93
CA LYS A 98 -4.61 6.70 10.56
C LYS A 98 -4.19 7.74 9.54
N GLY A 99 -3.31 7.37 8.61
CA GLY A 99 -2.84 8.29 7.58
C GLY A 99 -1.83 7.66 6.63
N GLY A 100 -1.42 8.45 5.64
CA GLY A 100 -0.35 8.13 4.71
C GLY A 100 0.77 9.15 4.80
N GLY A 101 2.01 8.73 4.55
CA GLY A 101 3.17 9.56 4.74
C GLY A 101 4.39 9.15 3.92
N LEU A 102 5.46 9.93 4.07
CA LEU A 102 6.79 9.61 3.61
C LEU A 102 7.59 9.02 4.76
N ILE A 103 8.27 7.91 4.48
CA ILE A 103 9.12 7.21 5.44
C ILE A 103 10.57 7.33 4.95
N GLU A 104 11.44 7.82 5.84
CA GLU A 104 12.88 7.80 5.64
C GLU A 104 13.40 6.36 5.84
N VAL A 105 14.14 5.88 4.86
CA VAL A 105 14.79 4.57 4.88
C VAL A 105 16.30 4.78 4.82
N VAL A 106 17.02 4.15 5.74
CA VAL A 106 18.49 4.16 5.83
C VAL A 106 19.01 2.73 5.92
N GLU A 107 19.93 2.35 5.06
CA GLU A 107 20.48 0.98 5.01
C GLU A 107 19.41 -0.11 4.90
N ARG A 108 18.33 0.17 4.13
CA ARG A 108 17.12 -0.65 3.94
C ARG A 108 16.21 -0.76 5.17
N GLU A 109 16.51 -0.07 6.26
CA GLU A 109 15.67 -0.06 7.45
C GLU A 109 14.78 1.19 7.48
N PRO A 110 13.47 1.07 7.71
CA PRO A 110 12.58 2.19 7.89
C PRO A 110 12.87 2.88 9.24
N ILE A 111 13.15 4.18 9.21
CA ILE A 111 13.58 4.92 10.40
C ILE A 111 12.42 5.70 11.03
N ARG A 112 11.70 6.48 10.21
CA ARG A 112 10.62 7.34 10.69
C ARG A 112 9.77 7.88 9.56
N PHE A 113 8.55 8.27 9.88
CA PHE A 113 7.79 9.17 9.03
C PHE A 113 8.41 10.57 9.06
N THR A 114 8.74 11.11 7.89
CA THR A 114 9.20 12.50 7.76
C THR A 114 8.03 13.46 7.53
N ASP A 115 6.99 12.97 6.87
CA ASP A 115 5.76 13.71 6.54
C ASP A 115 4.58 12.77 6.74
N MET A 116 3.50 13.26 7.32
CA MET A 116 2.31 12.48 7.60
C MET A 116 1.04 13.32 7.39
N LEU A 117 0.13 12.79 6.59
CA LEU A 117 -1.20 13.36 6.38
C LEU A 117 -2.25 12.38 6.93
N MET A 118 -3.03 12.88 7.89
CA MET A 118 -4.06 12.06 8.53
C MET A 118 -5.30 11.95 7.64
N TYR A 119 -5.86 10.76 7.48
CA TYR A 119 -7.06 10.54 6.66
C TYR A 119 -8.27 11.35 7.13
N TRP A 120 -8.40 11.62 8.42
CA TRP A 120 -9.49 12.43 8.96
C TRP A 120 -9.34 13.92 8.67
N ALA A 121 -8.14 14.39 8.32
CA ALA A 121 -7.83 15.80 8.07
C ALA A 121 -7.85 16.20 6.59
N THR A 122 -8.11 15.26 5.68
CA THR A 122 -8.10 15.48 4.24
C THR A 122 -9.26 14.81 3.54
N THR A 123 -9.68 15.37 2.40
CA THR A 123 -10.68 14.80 1.50
C THR A 123 -10.04 14.18 0.25
N ILE A 124 -8.73 14.31 0.10
CA ILE A 124 -7.91 13.73 -1.00
C ILE A 124 -7.04 12.66 -0.37
N ASP A 125 -6.75 11.59 -1.11
CA ASP A 125 -5.83 10.56 -0.62
C ASP A 125 -4.46 11.17 -0.27
N PRO A 126 -3.96 10.99 0.97
CA PRO A 126 -2.64 11.47 1.38
C PRO A 126 -1.51 11.04 0.44
N ILE A 127 -1.57 9.82 -0.03
CA ILE A 127 -0.54 9.25 -0.92
C ILE A 127 -0.54 9.97 -2.28
N ASP A 128 -1.72 10.29 -2.83
CA ASP A 128 -1.82 11.05 -4.08
C ASP A 128 -1.24 12.47 -3.93
N ILE A 129 -1.49 13.13 -2.79
CA ILE A 129 -0.92 14.46 -2.50
C ILE A 129 0.61 14.40 -2.46
N LEU A 130 1.16 13.45 -1.71
CA LEU A 130 2.60 13.31 -1.54
C LEU A 130 3.30 12.90 -2.85
N THR A 131 2.66 12.02 -3.62
CA THR A 131 3.14 11.61 -4.94
C THR A 131 3.20 12.80 -5.90
N ALA A 132 2.20 13.66 -5.90
CA ALA A 132 2.17 14.85 -6.75
C ALA A 132 3.27 15.88 -6.42
N GLN A 133 3.77 15.90 -5.17
CA GLN A 133 4.83 16.80 -4.74
C GLN A 133 6.25 16.32 -5.10
N GLY A 134 6.43 15.06 -5.50
CA GLY A 134 7.72 14.51 -5.91
C GLY A 134 8.78 14.50 -4.79
N LEU A 135 8.35 14.34 -3.53
CA LEU A 135 9.26 14.36 -2.37
C LEU A 135 9.89 12.99 -2.07
N MET A 136 9.50 11.96 -2.81
CA MET A 136 10.04 10.61 -2.69
C MET A 136 11.46 10.53 -3.27
N ASN A 137 12.15 9.45 -2.93
CA ASN A 137 13.40 9.01 -3.52
C ASN A 137 13.42 7.48 -3.56
N ILE A 138 12.52 6.93 -4.38
CA ILE A 138 12.29 5.48 -4.49
C ILE A 138 13.47 4.82 -5.19
N THR A 139 13.90 5.37 -6.33
CA THR A 139 15.05 4.87 -7.11
C THR A 139 16.35 4.95 -6.33
N GLY A 140 16.52 5.97 -5.48
CA GLY A 140 17.63 6.06 -4.53
C GLY A 140 17.61 4.90 -3.53
N MET A 141 16.44 4.62 -2.94
CA MET A 141 16.26 3.49 -2.02
C MET A 141 16.53 2.15 -2.70
N MET A 142 16.00 1.90 -3.90
CA MET A 142 16.24 0.68 -4.68
C MET A 142 17.74 0.44 -4.91
N ARG A 143 18.47 1.48 -5.30
CA ARG A 143 19.87 1.39 -5.68
C ARG A 143 20.84 1.34 -4.50
N THR A 144 20.58 2.12 -3.45
CA THR A 144 21.54 2.36 -2.35
C THR A 144 21.07 1.85 -0.99
N GLY A 145 19.80 1.47 -0.86
CA GLY A 145 19.17 1.20 0.43
C GLY A 145 18.80 2.46 1.23
N ASN A 146 18.99 3.66 0.65
CA ASN A 146 18.70 4.93 1.33
C ASN A 146 17.75 5.77 0.48
N GLY A 147 16.67 6.26 1.07
CA GLY A 147 15.68 7.05 0.33
C GLY A 147 14.49 7.44 1.17
N ARG A 148 13.46 7.90 0.47
CA ARG A 148 12.14 8.17 1.07
C ARG A 148 11.08 7.44 0.27
N ILE A 149 10.30 6.63 0.96
CA ILE A 149 9.24 5.80 0.38
C ILE A 149 7.88 6.25 0.88
N LEU A 150 6.83 5.91 0.16
CA LEU A 150 5.46 6.07 0.61
C LEU A 150 5.10 4.93 1.58
N GLY A 151 4.39 5.28 2.64
CA GLY A 151 3.87 4.32 3.61
C GLY A 151 2.60 4.78 4.27
N ASN A 152 1.90 3.84 4.90
CA ASN A 152 0.65 4.08 5.63
C ASN A 152 0.80 3.62 7.07
N LEU A 153 0.13 4.33 7.97
CA LEU A 153 -0.01 3.92 9.37
C LEU A 153 -1.45 3.57 9.67
N HIS A 154 -1.62 2.44 10.34
CA HIS A 154 -2.90 1.95 10.84
C HIS A 154 -2.77 1.64 12.32
N GLU A 155 -3.92 1.58 13.01
CA GLU A 155 -3.98 1.21 14.42
C GLU A 155 -4.96 0.05 14.62
N ALA A 156 -4.65 -0.79 15.59
CA ALA A 156 -5.51 -1.89 16.01
C ALA A 156 -5.48 -2.04 17.53
N PRO A 157 -6.50 -2.67 18.16
CA PRO A 157 -6.49 -2.90 19.60
C PRO A 157 -5.26 -3.69 20.05
N MET A 158 -4.58 -3.23 21.10
CA MET A 158 -3.34 -3.84 21.59
C MET A 158 -3.50 -5.32 21.97
N LEU A 159 -4.69 -5.72 22.45
CA LEU A 159 -4.98 -7.11 22.80
C LEU A 159 -5.01 -8.06 21.58
N ALA A 160 -5.03 -7.51 20.37
CA ALA A 160 -4.98 -8.29 19.15
C ALA A 160 -3.55 -8.49 18.60
N ARG A 161 -2.50 -7.95 19.24
CA ARG A 161 -1.14 -7.91 18.70
C ARG A 161 -0.62 -9.28 18.23
N ASP A 162 -0.70 -10.30 19.06
CA ASP A 162 -0.22 -11.65 18.71
C ASP A 162 -1.03 -12.26 17.56
N ARG A 163 -2.34 -11.98 17.52
CA ARG A 163 -3.19 -12.41 16.41
C ARG A 163 -2.87 -11.66 15.12
N ILE A 164 -2.55 -10.38 15.22
CA ILE A 164 -2.09 -9.58 14.07
C ILE A 164 -0.83 -10.22 13.51
N GLU A 165 0.17 -10.49 14.35
CA GLU A 165 1.43 -11.12 13.95
C GLU A 165 1.19 -12.42 13.18
N GLY A 166 0.37 -13.33 13.71
CA GLY A 166 0.02 -14.58 13.04
C GLY A 166 -0.70 -14.40 11.69
N VAL A 167 -1.57 -13.40 11.56
CA VAL A 167 -2.21 -13.09 10.27
C VAL A 167 -1.23 -12.48 9.28
N LEU A 168 -0.29 -11.65 9.74
CA LEU A 168 0.75 -11.07 8.89
C LEU A 168 1.73 -12.15 8.38
N GLU A 169 2.08 -13.14 9.21
CA GLU A 169 2.86 -14.30 8.78
C GLU A 169 2.13 -15.14 7.74
N LEU A 170 0.82 -15.36 7.92
CA LEU A 170 -0.01 -16.04 6.95
C LEU A 170 -0.05 -15.29 5.60
N LEU A 171 -0.23 -13.96 5.64
CA LEU A 171 -0.19 -13.11 4.45
C LEU A 171 1.17 -13.20 3.74
N ALA A 172 2.27 -13.12 4.50
CA ALA A 172 3.62 -13.22 3.96
C ALA A 172 3.86 -14.58 3.28
N SER A 173 3.36 -15.68 3.85
CA SER A 173 3.43 -17.00 3.24
C SER A 173 2.67 -17.10 1.90
N GLY A 174 1.61 -16.29 1.75
CA GLY A 174 0.85 -16.14 0.50
C GLY A 174 1.41 -15.08 -0.45
N GLY A 175 2.63 -14.57 -0.21
CA GLY A 175 3.26 -13.55 -1.08
C GLY A 175 2.71 -12.13 -0.88
N PHE A 176 2.00 -11.86 0.23
CA PHE A 176 1.53 -10.54 0.62
C PHE A 176 2.32 -10.05 1.83
N ALA A 177 3.28 -9.19 1.57
CA ALA A 177 4.19 -8.61 2.56
C ALA A 177 4.02 -7.08 2.63
N GLY A 178 5.03 -6.37 3.08
CA GLY A 178 5.02 -4.90 3.11
C GLY A 178 4.72 -4.32 4.47
N VAL A 179 4.81 -5.14 5.53
CA VAL A 179 4.83 -4.65 6.91
C VAL A 179 6.23 -4.06 7.17
N LEU A 180 6.27 -2.79 7.51
CA LEU A 180 7.51 -2.08 7.84
C LEU A 180 7.78 -2.14 9.34
N GLU A 181 6.72 -1.99 10.15
CA GLU A 181 6.79 -2.13 11.60
C GLU A 181 5.42 -2.55 12.17
N LEU A 182 5.41 -3.59 13.01
CA LEU A 182 4.34 -3.86 13.95
C LEU A 182 4.79 -3.38 15.32
N GLY A 183 4.19 -2.29 15.79
CA GLY A 183 4.59 -1.66 17.05
C GLY A 183 4.27 -2.47 18.30
N GLU A 184 4.83 -2.03 19.40
CA GLU A 184 4.46 -2.51 20.73
C GLU A 184 3.26 -1.72 21.29
N PRO A 185 2.49 -2.30 22.22
CA PRO A 185 1.33 -1.63 22.82
C PRO A 185 1.65 -0.23 23.38
N ASN A 186 0.88 0.76 22.96
CA ASN A 186 1.04 2.17 23.39
C ASN A 186 2.40 2.82 23.04
N MET A 187 3.17 2.20 22.15
CA MET A 187 4.46 2.74 21.71
C MET A 187 4.32 3.42 20.33
N ASN A 188 5.15 4.43 20.11
CA ASN A 188 5.24 5.08 18.80
C ASN A 188 5.69 4.08 17.73
N VAL A 189 5.18 4.24 16.51
CA VAL A 189 5.61 3.49 15.33
C VAL A 189 6.23 4.46 14.33
N LEU A 190 7.48 4.22 13.97
CA LEU A 190 8.26 5.09 13.08
C LEU A 190 8.14 6.59 13.46
N GLY A 191 8.16 6.88 14.77
CA GLY A 191 8.09 8.24 15.31
C GLY A 191 6.68 8.83 15.46
N ILE A 192 5.63 8.15 14.98
CA ILE A 192 4.24 8.62 15.10
C ILE A 192 3.58 7.99 16.34
N SER A 193 2.90 8.82 17.12
CA SER A 193 2.17 8.37 18.30
C SER A 193 0.97 7.52 17.94
N VAL A 194 0.77 6.47 18.72
CA VAL A 194 -0.36 5.54 18.63
C VAL A 194 -1.35 5.86 19.74
N GLU A 195 -2.64 5.70 19.44
CA GLU A 195 -3.71 5.93 20.43
C GLU A 195 -3.57 4.96 21.62
N ARG A 196 -4.11 5.39 22.76
CA ARG A 196 -4.08 4.57 23.98
C ARG A 196 -4.78 3.23 23.74
N ASP A 197 -4.20 2.16 24.32
CA ASP A 197 -4.69 0.78 24.23
C ASP A 197 -4.68 0.21 22.79
N HIS A 198 -3.83 0.79 21.91
CA HIS A 198 -3.62 0.34 20.54
C HIS A 198 -2.16 -0.05 20.26
N VAL A 199 -1.97 -0.76 19.15
CA VAL A 199 -0.71 -0.98 18.46
C VAL A 199 -0.77 -0.33 17.09
N GLY A 200 0.34 0.22 16.62
CA GLY A 200 0.47 0.75 15.28
C GLY A 200 0.99 -0.31 14.30
N ILE A 201 0.55 -0.22 13.06
CA ILE A 201 0.99 -1.08 11.95
C ILE A 201 1.40 -0.16 10.81
N ALA A 202 2.71 -0.06 10.56
CA ALA A 202 3.24 0.68 9.42
C ALA A 202 3.37 -0.27 8.22
N LEU A 203 2.77 0.13 7.09
CA LEU A 203 2.77 -0.63 5.86
C LEU A 203 3.43 0.16 4.74
N VAL A 204 4.08 -0.53 3.81
CA VAL A 204 4.59 0.05 2.56
C VAL A 204 3.43 0.58 1.72
N GLY A 205 3.60 1.73 1.10
CA GLY A 205 2.60 2.31 0.21
C GLY A 205 2.47 1.53 -1.09
N GLY A 206 1.26 1.11 -1.44
CA GLY A 206 1.01 0.33 -2.66
C GLY A 206 1.32 1.08 -3.97
N THR A 207 1.55 2.38 -3.93
CA THR A 207 1.87 3.24 -5.09
C THR A 207 3.36 3.53 -5.25
N ASN A 208 4.24 2.93 -4.44
CA ASN A 208 5.69 3.07 -4.62
C ASN A 208 6.17 2.61 -6.01
N LEU A 209 5.52 1.59 -6.60
CA LEU A 209 5.82 1.13 -7.95
C LEU A 209 5.62 2.24 -8.99
N VAL A 210 4.50 2.95 -8.89
CA VAL A 210 4.19 4.11 -9.74
C VAL A 210 5.17 5.24 -9.52
N ALA A 211 5.52 5.51 -8.27
CA ALA A 211 6.49 6.54 -7.93
C ALA A 211 7.87 6.21 -8.52
N ALA A 212 8.31 4.95 -8.45
CA ALA A 212 9.55 4.48 -9.09
C ALA A 212 9.54 4.70 -10.61
N ALA A 213 8.45 4.32 -11.29
CA ALA A 213 8.32 4.53 -12.73
C ALA A 213 8.39 6.01 -13.12
N ARG A 214 7.72 6.89 -12.37
CA ARG A 214 7.77 8.34 -12.59
C ARG A 214 9.16 8.93 -12.36
N GLU A 215 9.90 8.46 -11.35
CA GLU A 215 11.29 8.87 -11.12
C GLU A 215 12.21 8.40 -12.26
N CYS A 216 11.85 7.32 -12.99
CA CYS A 216 12.51 6.87 -14.22
C CYS A 216 12.02 7.61 -15.48
N ASN A 217 11.21 8.68 -15.34
CA ASN A 217 10.62 9.47 -16.44
C ASN A 217 9.61 8.70 -17.30
N ILE A 218 9.01 7.63 -16.79
CA ILE A 218 7.92 6.94 -17.45
C ILE A 218 6.61 7.67 -17.12
N GLU A 219 5.86 8.04 -18.15
CA GLU A 219 4.56 8.68 -18.00
C GLU A 219 3.53 7.63 -17.54
N VAL A 220 3.09 7.74 -16.29
CA VAL A 220 2.11 6.82 -15.67
C VAL A 220 0.97 7.63 -15.09
N GLU A 221 -0.24 7.39 -15.58
CA GLU A 221 -1.46 7.80 -14.89
C GLU A 221 -1.85 6.72 -13.88
N HIS A 222 -2.38 7.09 -12.72
CA HIS A 222 -2.77 6.10 -11.74
C HIS A 222 -3.98 6.53 -10.92
N GLU A 223 -4.67 5.53 -10.39
CA GLU A 223 -5.76 5.64 -9.45
C GLU A 223 -5.44 4.78 -8.22
N SER A 224 -5.28 5.43 -7.08
CA SER A 224 -5.12 4.75 -5.79
C SER A 224 -6.44 4.13 -5.35
N ILE A 225 -6.35 2.95 -4.71
CA ILE A 225 -7.53 2.28 -4.12
C ILE A 225 -8.66 2.16 -5.15
N SER A 226 -8.32 1.73 -6.37
CA SER A 226 -9.21 1.86 -7.53
C SER A 226 -10.33 0.84 -7.55
N ASP A 227 -10.06 -0.42 -7.20
CA ASP A 227 -10.95 -1.54 -7.47
C ASP A 227 -10.73 -2.74 -6.52
N LEU A 228 -11.61 -3.71 -6.62
CA LEU A 228 -11.47 -5.05 -6.07
C LEU A 228 -11.21 -6.04 -7.20
N THR A 229 -10.07 -6.72 -7.15
CA THR A 229 -9.66 -7.70 -8.16
C THR A 229 -9.57 -9.08 -7.54
N ASP A 230 -10.06 -10.10 -8.23
CA ASP A 230 -9.82 -11.49 -7.83
C ASP A 230 -8.36 -11.83 -8.05
N VAL A 231 -7.70 -12.39 -7.02
CA VAL A 231 -6.27 -12.69 -7.07
C VAL A 231 -5.95 -13.72 -8.17
N SER A 232 -6.90 -14.55 -8.56
CA SER A 232 -6.74 -15.53 -9.65
C SER A 232 -6.53 -14.90 -11.03
N HIS A 233 -6.84 -13.60 -11.20
CA HIS A 233 -6.56 -12.86 -12.44
C HIS A 233 -5.13 -12.30 -12.49
N MET A 234 -4.42 -12.34 -11.38
CA MET A 234 -3.07 -11.79 -11.26
C MET A 234 -2.03 -12.86 -11.55
N LYS A 235 -0.88 -12.42 -12.03
CA LYS A 235 0.30 -13.25 -12.27
C LYS A 235 1.48 -12.72 -11.47
N HIS A 236 2.39 -13.61 -11.14
CA HIS A 236 3.66 -13.20 -10.58
C HIS A 236 4.44 -12.37 -11.60
N ILE A 237 5.08 -11.28 -11.18
CA ILE A 237 5.76 -10.38 -12.11
C ILE A 237 6.84 -11.11 -12.95
N GLU A 238 7.48 -12.13 -12.41
CA GLU A 238 8.47 -12.95 -13.13
C GLU A 238 7.89 -13.69 -14.36
N GLU A 239 6.56 -13.85 -14.41
CA GLU A 239 5.89 -14.47 -15.57
C GLU A 239 5.60 -13.46 -16.69
N LEU A 240 5.83 -12.18 -16.42
CA LEU A 240 5.46 -11.07 -17.31
C LEU A 240 6.68 -10.37 -17.94
N ILE A 241 7.89 -10.72 -17.51
CA ILE A 241 9.17 -10.16 -17.99
C ILE A 241 9.88 -11.13 -18.93
#